data_b944aa94d784e0513efb01856b43cdb3
#
_entry.id   b944aa94d784e0513efb01856b43cdb3
#
_cell.length_a   1.000
_cell.length_b   1.000
_cell.length_c   1.000
_cell.angle_alpha   90.00
_cell.angle_beta   90.00
_cell.angle_gamma   90.00
#
_symmetry.space_group_name_H-M   'P 1'
#
loop_
_entity.id
_entity.type
_entity.pdbx_description
1 polymer ?
#
loop_
_entity_poly.entity_id
_entity_poly.type
_entity_poly.pdbx_seq_one_letter_code
_entity_poly.pdbx_strand_id
1 'polypeptide(L)'
;MLLLVNNPRSACALIDFVNTLKKGGLYVIGHVDIGRIESLNTDPCSKIHSAWLSLVDHLKIKAFIELTVAPSLREGIHQLVRISGIGAMKPNTIVLGFRDEAYPTDDFVSPFSPYATSIFEGIFPTVRQRPRRTSVFQELEIKNSQSERMSKEEFVGIIGDILKLRKNVCLSRHFQGLNKATLF
;
A
#
# COMPACT_ATOMS: atom_id res chain seq x y z
N MET A 1 -2.49 14.02 -0.54
CA MET A 1 -3.15 12.84 -1.13
C MET A 1 -3.10 11.69 -0.13
N LEU A 2 -4.15 10.87 -0.05
CA LEU A 2 -4.17 9.61 0.70
C LEU A 2 -4.30 8.46 -0.30
N LEU A 3 -3.29 7.59 -0.36
CA LEU A 3 -3.32 6.36 -1.14
C LEU A 3 -3.72 5.20 -0.23
N LEU A 4 -4.76 4.49 -0.57
CA LEU A 4 -5.19 3.29 0.14
C LEU A 4 -4.59 2.04 -0.52
N VAL A 5 -3.82 1.28 0.25
CA VAL A 5 -3.07 0.11 -0.23
C VAL A 5 -3.45 -1.11 0.60
N ASN A 6 -3.95 -2.15 -0.07
CA ASN A 6 -4.23 -3.43 0.58
C ASN A 6 -3.02 -4.38 0.51
N ASN A 7 -2.41 -4.50 -0.67
CA ASN A 7 -1.25 -5.35 -0.92
C ASN A 7 -0.03 -4.48 -1.25
N PRO A 8 0.81 -4.12 -0.26
CA PRO A 8 1.95 -3.22 -0.48
C PRO A 8 2.97 -3.76 -1.48
N ARG A 9 3.21 -5.08 -1.48
CA ARG A 9 4.19 -5.74 -2.36
C ARG A 9 3.78 -5.77 -3.84
N SER A 10 2.52 -5.55 -4.16
CA SER A 10 2.00 -5.46 -5.53
C SER A 10 1.65 -4.04 -5.96
N ALA A 11 1.90 -3.06 -5.10
CA ALA A 11 1.51 -1.68 -5.32
C ALA A 11 2.71 -0.71 -5.44
N CYS A 12 3.94 -1.22 -5.54
CA CYS A 12 5.15 -0.40 -5.54
C CYS A 12 5.14 0.65 -6.65
N ALA A 13 4.73 0.29 -7.86
CA ALA A 13 4.62 1.21 -8.98
C ALA A 13 3.58 2.32 -8.74
N LEU A 14 2.43 1.98 -8.16
CA LEU A 14 1.40 2.96 -7.81
C LEU A 14 1.86 3.88 -6.68
N ILE A 15 2.54 3.34 -5.67
CA ILE A 15 3.09 4.10 -4.55
C ILE A 15 4.10 5.14 -5.06
N ASP A 16 5.01 4.74 -5.95
CA ASP A 16 6.03 5.60 -6.55
C ASP A 16 5.39 6.68 -7.47
N PHE A 17 4.42 6.28 -8.28
CA PHE A 17 3.66 7.21 -9.12
C PHE A 17 2.96 8.31 -8.31
N VAL A 18 2.24 7.93 -7.24
CA VAL A 18 1.55 8.93 -6.39
C VAL A 18 2.56 9.83 -5.68
N ASN A 19 3.74 9.31 -5.32
CA ASN A 19 4.82 10.12 -4.77
C ASN A 19 5.28 11.20 -5.76
N THR A 20 5.37 10.88 -7.04
CA THR A 20 5.69 11.85 -8.10
C THR A 20 4.54 12.83 -8.31
N LEU A 21 3.30 12.34 -8.37
CA LEU A 21 2.11 13.15 -8.62
C LEU A 21 1.84 14.20 -7.53
N LYS A 22 2.12 13.88 -6.26
CA LYS A 22 1.90 14.81 -5.13
C LYS A 22 2.77 16.06 -5.20
N LYS A 23 3.89 16.04 -5.92
CA LYS A 23 4.93 17.08 -5.91
C LYS A 23 5.40 17.39 -4.48
N GLY A 24 5.22 18.62 -3.98
CA GLY A 24 5.54 19.02 -2.61
C GLY A 24 4.40 18.86 -1.59
N GLY A 25 3.26 18.25 -1.98
CA GLY A 25 2.09 18.12 -1.12
C GLY A 25 2.18 16.98 -0.11
N LEU A 26 1.25 16.97 0.84
CA LEU A 26 1.11 15.89 1.82
C LEU A 26 0.78 14.57 1.12
N TYR A 27 1.57 13.53 1.42
CA TYR A 27 1.35 12.17 0.98
C TYR A 27 1.21 11.25 2.17
N VAL A 28 0.07 10.59 2.25
CA VAL A 28 -0.24 9.58 3.26
C VAL A 28 -0.54 8.27 2.56
N ILE A 29 0.04 7.18 3.05
CA ILE A 29 -0.30 5.82 2.65
C ILE A 29 -1.13 5.22 3.78
N GLY A 30 -2.36 4.82 3.46
CA GLY A 30 -3.28 4.21 4.38
C GLY A 30 -3.38 2.70 4.15
N HIS A 31 -3.34 1.93 5.23
CA HIS A 31 -3.58 0.49 5.19
C HIS A 31 -4.57 0.10 6.29
N VAL A 32 -5.49 -0.80 5.95
CA VAL A 32 -6.49 -1.33 6.88
C VAL A 32 -6.17 -2.79 7.15
N ASP A 33 -5.98 -3.13 8.41
CA ASP A 33 -5.98 -4.51 8.86
C ASP A 33 -7.39 -4.90 9.34
N ILE A 34 -7.91 -6.02 8.83
CA ILE A 34 -9.27 -6.44 9.16
C ILE A 34 -9.23 -7.25 10.46
N GLY A 35 -9.83 -6.71 11.51
CA GLY A 35 -9.86 -7.33 12.82
C GLY A 35 -10.65 -6.52 13.84
N ARG A 36 -10.78 -7.08 15.03
CA ARG A 36 -11.36 -6.39 16.19
C ARG A 36 -10.31 -6.27 17.28
N ILE A 37 -10.05 -5.05 17.72
CA ILE A 37 -9.03 -4.77 18.75
C ILE A 37 -9.32 -5.55 20.04
N GLU A 38 -10.60 -5.71 20.38
CA GLU A 38 -11.00 -6.41 21.61
C GLU A 38 -10.56 -7.89 21.63
N SER A 39 -10.38 -8.50 20.47
CA SER A 39 -9.95 -9.90 20.34
C SER A 39 -8.44 -10.08 20.29
N LEU A 40 -7.67 -8.99 20.31
CA LEU A 40 -6.22 -9.00 20.12
C LEU A 40 -5.50 -8.67 21.44
N ASN A 41 -4.50 -9.47 21.78
CA ASN A 41 -3.67 -9.22 22.98
C ASN A 41 -2.65 -8.10 22.80
N THR A 42 -2.31 -7.77 21.55
CA THR A 42 -1.33 -6.73 21.19
C THR A 42 -1.81 -5.99 19.97
N ASP A 43 -1.37 -4.75 19.78
CA ASP A 43 -1.66 -3.98 18.57
C ASP A 43 -0.99 -4.62 17.35
N PRO A 44 -1.77 -5.15 16.37
CA PRO A 44 -1.22 -5.76 15.18
C PRO A 44 -0.52 -4.74 14.28
N CYS A 45 -0.95 -3.46 14.34
CA CYS A 45 -0.36 -2.40 13.54
C CYS A 45 1.11 -2.15 13.89
N SER A 46 1.55 -2.42 15.13
CA SER A 46 2.92 -2.14 15.57
C SER A 46 3.98 -2.92 14.77
N LYS A 47 3.72 -4.18 14.44
CA LYS A 47 4.61 -5.02 13.63
C LYS A 47 4.59 -4.61 12.16
N ILE A 48 3.39 -4.41 11.62
CA ILE A 48 3.18 -4.02 10.23
C ILE A 48 3.76 -2.63 9.97
N HIS A 49 3.72 -1.72 10.95
CA HIS A 49 4.23 -0.36 10.82
C HIS A 49 5.74 -0.34 10.53
N SER A 50 6.54 -1.15 11.23
CA SER A 50 7.98 -1.23 10.97
C SER A 50 8.30 -1.73 9.56
N ALA A 51 7.53 -2.70 9.05
CA ALA A 51 7.67 -3.21 7.71
C ALA A 51 7.28 -2.16 6.64
N TRP A 52 6.23 -1.36 6.90
CA TRP A 52 5.85 -0.24 6.05
C TRP A 52 6.93 0.85 5.99
N LEU A 53 7.52 1.22 7.13
CA LEU A 53 8.63 2.18 7.14
C LEU A 53 9.83 1.67 6.33
N SER A 54 10.18 0.39 6.48
CA SER A 54 11.24 -0.23 5.69
C SER A 54 10.94 -0.24 4.19
N LEU A 55 9.66 -0.41 3.79
CA LEU A 55 9.23 -0.33 2.41
C LEU A 55 9.36 1.10 1.86
N VAL A 56 8.93 2.10 2.62
CA VAL A 56 9.04 3.52 2.25
C VAL A 56 10.50 3.92 2.04
N ASP A 57 11.38 3.49 2.94
CA ASP A 57 12.83 3.72 2.83
C ASP A 57 13.43 3.01 1.62
N HIS A 58 13.03 1.77 1.36
CA HIS A 58 13.48 1.00 0.19
C HIS A 58 13.08 1.69 -1.13
N LEU A 59 11.84 2.16 -1.22
CA LEU A 59 11.33 2.88 -2.39
C LEU A 59 11.86 4.32 -2.48
N LYS A 60 12.54 4.82 -1.45
CA LYS A 60 13.08 6.19 -1.35
C LYS A 60 12.00 7.26 -1.55
N ILE A 61 10.83 7.04 -1.01
CA ILE A 61 9.68 7.95 -1.09
C ILE A 61 9.50 8.72 0.21
N LYS A 62 8.79 9.87 0.13
CA LYS A 62 8.43 10.68 1.30
C LYS A 62 6.92 10.57 1.51
N ALA A 63 6.51 9.68 2.40
CA ALA A 63 5.12 9.46 2.75
C ALA A 63 4.97 9.22 4.26
N PHE A 64 3.83 9.60 4.80
CA PHE A 64 3.40 9.21 6.14
C PHE A 64 2.62 7.91 6.06
N ILE A 65 2.81 7.03 7.02
CA ILE A 65 2.11 5.75 7.09
C ILE A 65 1.03 5.83 8.15
N GLU A 66 -0.20 5.58 7.76
CA GLU A 66 -1.36 5.52 8.64
C GLU A 66 -1.99 4.14 8.57
N LEU A 67 -1.97 3.44 9.68
CA LEU A 67 -2.52 2.10 9.82
C LEU A 67 -3.75 2.14 10.72
N THR A 68 -4.74 1.32 10.41
CA THR A 68 -5.90 1.14 11.28
C THR A 68 -6.37 -0.31 11.27
N VAL A 69 -6.98 -0.70 12.38
CA VAL A 69 -7.69 -1.97 12.54
C VAL A 69 -9.18 -1.68 12.54
N ALA A 70 -9.93 -2.40 11.73
CA ALA A 70 -11.38 -2.25 11.65
C ALA A 70 -12.07 -3.59 11.35
N PRO A 71 -13.34 -3.76 11.78
CA PRO A 71 -14.11 -4.97 11.50
C PRO A 71 -14.37 -5.20 10.00
N SER A 72 -14.36 -4.13 9.20
CA SER A 72 -14.52 -4.18 7.76
C SER A 72 -13.58 -3.19 7.07
N LEU A 73 -13.23 -3.48 5.82
CA LEU A 73 -12.41 -2.59 5.01
C LEU A 73 -13.05 -1.21 4.85
N ARG A 74 -14.38 -1.18 4.64
CA ARG A 74 -15.14 0.06 4.47
C ARG A 74 -15.06 0.97 5.70
N GLU A 75 -15.21 0.41 6.90
CA GLU A 75 -15.07 1.16 8.15
C GLU A 75 -13.65 1.68 8.35
N GLY A 76 -12.64 0.85 8.11
CA GLY A 76 -11.24 1.27 8.19
C GLY A 76 -10.92 2.40 7.21
N ILE A 77 -11.44 2.35 6.00
CA ILE A 77 -11.29 3.44 5.02
C ILE A 77 -11.96 4.72 5.53
N HIS A 78 -13.16 4.64 6.12
CA HIS A 78 -13.81 5.81 6.71
C HIS A 78 -12.97 6.44 7.83
N GLN A 79 -12.38 5.63 8.69
CA GLN A 79 -11.48 6.10 9.74
C GLN A 79 -10.29 6.84 9.12
N LEU A 80 -9.56 6.20 8.19
CA LEU A 80 -8.40 6.79 7.52
C LEU A 80 -8.74 8.10 6.82
N VAL A 81 -9.84 8.17 6.05
CA VAL A 81 -10.24 9.39 5.34
C VAL A 81 -10.54 10.56 6.30
N ARG A 82 -11.02 10.27 7.50
CA ARG A 82 -11.36 11.29 8.51
C ARG A 82 -10.16 11.74 9.33
N ILE A 83 -9.29 10.82 9.72
CA ILE A 83 -8.20 11.09 10.68
C ILE A 83 -6.87 11.41 10.01
N SER A 84 -6.60 10.87 8.80
CA SER A 84 -5.32 11.07 8.14
C SER A 84 -4.97 12.54 7.93
N GLY A 85 -3.73 12.88 8.24
CA GLY A 85 -3.16 14.20 8.05
C GLY A 85 -2.42 14.71 9.28
N ILE A 86 -1.82 15.90 9.13
CA ILE A 86 -1.04 16.55 10.18
C ILE A 86 -1.66 17.93 10.46
N GLY A 87 -2.24 18.10 11.61
CA GLY A 87 -2.90 19.34 12.00
C GLY A 87 -3.99 19.77 11.00
N ALA A 88 -3.86 20.96 10.43
CA ALA A 88 -4.77 21.48 9.41
C ALA A 88 -4.55 20.86 8.01
N MET A 89 -3.41 20.22 7.76
CA MET A 89 -3.07 19.61 6.48
C MET A 89 -3.72 18.24 6.37
N LYS A 90 -4.87 18.16 5.74
CA LYS A 90 -5.61 16.92 5.49
C LYS A 90 -5.62 16.57 4.01
N PRO A 91 -5.49 15.27 3.64
CA PRO A 91 -5.69 14.84 2.28
C PRO A 91 -7.06 15.24 1.74
N ASN A 92 -7.10 15.84 0.57
CA ASN A 92 -8.33 16.18 -0.15
C ASN A 92 -8.65 15.21 -1.28
N THR A 93 -7.66 14.41 -1.70
CA THR A 93 -7.76 13.43 -2.78
C THR A 93 -7.40 12.05 -2.25
N ILE A 94 -8.31 11.11 -2.44
CA ILE A 94 -8.16 9.72 -2.05
C ILE A 94 -7.89 8.90 -3.31
N VAL A 95 -6.78 8.17 -3.32
CA VAL A 95 -6.40 7.30 -4.43
C VAL A 95 -6.71 5.86 -4.05
N LEU A 96 -7.48 5.19 -4.90
CA LEU A 96 -7.88 3.79 -4.76
C LEU A 96 -7.32 2.98 -5.94
N GLY A 97 -6.81 1.79 -5.67
CA GLY A 97 -6.61 0.80 -6.73
C GLY A 97 -7.96 0.39 -7.31
N PHE A 98 -8.03 0.23 -8.64
CA PHE A 98 -9.23 -0.29 -9.26
C PHE A 98 -9.39 -1.77 -8.89
N ARG A 99 -10.65 -2.21 -8.72
CA ARG A 99 -10.96 -3.60 -8.46
C ARG A 99 -10.77 -4.42 -9.74
N ASP A 100 -9.61 -5.03 -9.87
CA ASP A 100 -9.31 -5.96 -10.97
C ASP A 100 -9.53 -7.41 -10.53
N GLU A 101 -9.82 -8.29 -11.50
CA GLU A 101 -9.95 -9.73 -11.27
C GLU A 101 -8.58 -10.43 -11.25
N ALA A 102 -7.54 -9.73 -11.69
CA ALA A 102 -6.18 -10.25 -11.71
C ALA A 102 -5.64 -10.48 -10.28
N TYR A 103 -4.84 -11.53 -10.14
CA TYR A 103 -4.12 -11.77 -8.89
C TYR A 103 -2.99 -10.75 -8.72
N PRO A 104 -2.79 -10.22 -7.51
CA PRO A 104 -1.68 -9.33 -7.24
C PRO A 104 -0.35 -10.07 -7.45
N THR A 105 0.54 -9.47 -8.24
CA THR A 105 1.91 -9.98 -8.45
C THR A 105 2.84 -9.34 -7.44
N ASP A 106 3.81 -10.11 -6.96
CA ASP A 106 4.83 -9.61 -6.03
C ASP A 106 5.91 -8.85 -6.79
N ASP A 107 5.97 -7.54 -6.61
CA ASP A 107 6.94 -6.65 -7.27
C ASP A 107 8.39 -6.94 -6.85
N PHE A 108 8.62 -7.59 -5.69
CA PHE A 108 9.97 -7.92 -5.22
C PHE A 108 10.51 -9.26 -5.74
N VAL A 109 9.63 -10.14 -6.19
CA VAL A 109 9.98 -11.47 -6.71
C VAL A 109 9.97 -11.50 -8.23
N SER A 110 9.18 -10.64 -8.86
CA SER A 110 9.08 -10.57 -10.32
C SER A 110 10.42 -10.14 -10.95
N PRO A 111 11.04 -10.96 -11.81
CA PRO A 111 12.33 -10.63 -12.44
C PRO A 111 12.26 -9.41 -13.38
N PHE A 112 11.07 -9.01 -13.77
CA PHE A 112 10.82 -7.84 -14.62
C PHE A 112 10.46 -6.58 -13.84
N SER A 113 10.34 -6.68 -12.51
CA SER A 113 10.01 -5.55 -11.67
C SER A 113 11.25 -4.71 -11.38
N PRO A 114 11.19 -3.37 -11.55
CA PRO A 114 12.29 -2.49 -11.17
C PRO A 114 12.49 -2.42 -9.65
N TYR A 115 11.60 -3.03 -8.87
CA TYR A 115 11.63 -3.09 -7.42
C TYR A 115 12.20 -4.41 -6.89
N ALA A 116 12.51 -5.37 -7.79
CA ALA A 116 13.05 -6.66 -7.39
C ALA A 116 14.40 -6.52 -6.70
N THR A 117 14.53 -7.12 -5.53
CA THR A 117 15.78 -7.10 -4.74
C THR A 117 16.81 -8.11 -5.23
N SER A 118 16.41 -9.09 -6.03
CA SER A 118 17.24 -10.23 -6.43
C SER A 118 18.11 -10.00 -7.68
N ILE A 119 17.95 -8.88 -8.41
CA ILE A 119 18.73 -8.64 -9.63
C ILE A 119 20.22 -8.37 -9.33
N PHE A 120 20.57 -7.96 -8.13
CA PHE A 120 21.97 -7.71 -7.74
C PHE A 120 22.74 -8.93 -7.20
N GLU A 121 22.07 -10.01 -6.79
CA GLU A 121 22.72 -11.20 -6.26
C GLU A 121 23.25 -12.17 -7.31
N GLY A 122 22.82 -12.05 -8.58
CA GLY A 122 23.22 -12.96 -9.67
C GLY A 122 24.53 -12.60 -10.39
N ILE A 123 25.11 -11.41 -10.17
CA ILE A 123 26.28 -10.92 -10.95
C ILE A 123 27.61 -11.14 -10.21
N PHE A 124 27.60 -11.40 -8.90
CA PHE A 124 28.83 -11.70 -8.14
C PHE A 124 28.71 -12.99 -7.32
N PRO A 125 29.16 -14.13 -7.87
CA PRO A 125 29.22 -15.37 -7.13
C PRO A 125 30.51 -15.47 -6.32
N THR A 126 30.62 -14.75 -5.24
CA THR A 126 31.59 -15.04 -4.18
C THR A 126 31.42 -14.06 -3.02
N VAL A 127 30.68 -14.43 -2.03
CA VAL A 127 31.03 -14.25 -0.60
C VAL A 127 29.96 -15.00 0.22
N ARG A 128 30.43 -15.81 1.18
CA ARG A 128 29.71 -16.66 2.14
C ARG A 128 28.31 -16.16 2.53
N GLN A 129 27.35 -17.07 2.38
CA GLN A 129 25.95 -16.93 2.79
C GLN A 129 25.81 -16.37 4.21
N ARG A 130 25.50 -15.09 4.29
CA ARG A 130 24.80 -14.54 5.47
C ARG A 130 23.30 -14.80 5.29
N PRO A 131 22.57 -15.10 6.38
CA PRO A 131 21.14 -15.36 6.27
C PRO A 131 20.45 -14.17 5.60
N ARG A 132 19.68 -14.48 4.57
CA ARG A 132 19.01 -13.54 3.66
C ARG A 132 18.16 -12.53 4.44
N ARG A 133 18.39 -11.26 4.20
CA ARG A 133 17.52 -10.15 4.62
C ARG A 133 16.17 -10.10 3.88
N THR A 134 15.73 -11.20 3.30
CA THR A 134 14.37 -11.35 2.74
C THR A 134 13.28 -11.31 3.80
N SER A 135 13.65 -11.35 5.08
CA SER A 135 12.70 -11.35 6.19
C SER A 135 12.01 -10.01 6.47
N VAL A 136 12.56 -8.88 6.03
CA VAL A 136 12.02 -7.55 6.37
C VAL A 136 10.65 -7.29 5.74
N PHE A 137 10.35 -7.88 4.59
CA PHE A 137 9.07 -7.72 3.90
C PHE A 137 8.14 -8.93 4.03
N GLN A 138 8.53 -9.98 4.77
CA GLN A 138 7.67 -11.15 5.01
C GLN A 138 6.44 -10.80 5.84
N GLU A 139 6.52 -9.77 6.67
CA GLU A 139 5.39 -9.27 7.46
C GLU A 139 4.33 -8.56 6.58
N LEU A 140 4.70 -8.15 5.35
CA LEU A 140 3.78 -7.59 4.37
C LEU A 140 3.35 -8.70 3.40
N GLU A 141 2.59 -9.67 3.90
CA GLU A 141 2.11 -10.78 3.08
C GLU A 141 1.16 -10.33 1.97
N ILE A 142 1.23 -11.00 0.82
CA ILE A 142 0.23 -10.81 -0.24
C ILE A 142 -1.03 -11.56 0.16
N LYS A 143 -2.10 -10.81 0.42
CA LYS A 143 -3.42 -11.38 0.71
C LYS A 143 -4.04 -11.89 -0.60
N ASN A 144 -3.94 -13.20 -0.84
CA ASN A 144 -4.40 -13.85 -2.08
C ASN A 144 -5.75 -14.56 -1.94
N SER A 145 -6.37 -14.55 -0.77
CA SER A 145 -7.62 -15.27 -0.54
C SER A 145 -8.79 -14.65 -1.32
N GLN A 146 -9.51 -15.48 -2.06
CA GLN A 146 -10.73 -15.05 -2.77
C GLN A 146 -11.81 -14.54 -1.80
N SER A 147 -11.81 -15.04 -0.56
CA SER A 147 -12.73 -14.64 0.51
C SER A 147 -12.52 -13.20 1.00
N GLU A 148 -11.36 -12.60 0.74
CA GLU A 148 -11.04 -11.22 1.15
C GLU A 148 -11.24 -10.22 0.01
N ARG A 149 -11.73 -10.65 -1.15
CA ARG A 149 -12.02 -9.74 -2.26
C ARG A 149 -13.26 -8.93 -1.96
N MET A 150 -13.08 -7.63 -1.94
CA MET A 150 -14.17 -6.65 -1.84
C MET A 150 -15.22 -6.89 -2.92
N SER A 151 -16.52 -6.88 -2.56
CA SER A 151 -17.61 -6.97 -3.53
C SER A 151 -17.68 -5.71 -4.42
N LYS A 152 -18.37 -5.82 -5.56
CA LYS A 152 -18.56 -4.65 -6.44
C LYS A 152 -19.39 -3.57 -5.76
N GLU A 153 -20.40 -3.98 -5.03
CA GLU A 153 -21.33 -3.11 -4.29
C GLU A 153 -20.58 -2.37 -3.17
N GLU A 154 -19.70 -3.07 -2.46
CA GLU A 154 -18.88 -2.48 -1.40
C GLU A 154 -17.89 -1.46 -1.98
N PHE A 155 -17.24 -1.77 -3.11
CA PHE A 155 -16.32 -0.86 -3.78
C PHE A 155 -17.01 0.44 -4.22
N VAL A 156 -18.20 0.32 -4.85
CA VAL A 156 -19.02 1.48 -5.23
C VAL A 156 -19.49 2.25 -3.99
N GLY A 157 -19.88 1.52 -2.93
CA GLY A 157 -20.26 2.11 -1.66
C GLY A 157 -19.14 2.97 -1.04
N ILE A 158 -17.90 2.46 -1.05
CA ILE A 158 -16.72 3.21 -0.56
C ILE A 158 -16.51 4.50 -1.37
N ILE A 159 -16.59 4.43 -2.69
CA ILE A 159 -16.47 5.62 -3.55
C ILE A 159 -17.54 6.65 -3.18
N GLY A 160 -18.79 6.20 -3.06
CA GLY A 160 -19.91 7.06 -2.67
C GLY A 160 -19.70 7.73 -1.31
N ASP A 161 -19.17 6.99 -0.33
CA ASP A 161 -18.92 7.50 1.01
C ASP A 161 -17.79 8.54 1.02
N ILE A 162 -16.71 8.31 0.27
CA ILE A 162 -15.62 9.27 0.11
C ILE A 162 -16.13 10.59 -0.49
N LEU A 163 -16.99 10.50 -1.52
CA LEU A 163 -17.61 11.68 -2.13
C LEU A 163 -18.53 12.42 -1.15
N LYS A 164 -19.33 11.70 -0.33
CA LYS A 164 -20.13 12.31 0.76
C LYS A 164 -19.26 13.03 1.80
N LEU A 165 -18.03 12.55 2.03
CA LEU A 165 -17.05 13.21 2.89
C LEU A 165 -16.37 14.42 2.21
N ARG A 166 -16.84 14.84 1.02
CA ARG A 166 -16.33 15.96 0.22
C ARG A 166 -14.85 15.82 -0.12
N LYS A 167 -14.42 14.59 -0.44
CA LYS A 167 -13.08 14.28 -0.94
C LYS A 167 -13.15 13.92 -2.41
N ASN A 168 -12.07 14.23 -3.13
CA ASN A 168 -11.90 13.76 -4.51
C ASN A 168 -11.49 12.28 -4.50
N VAL A 169 -11.96 11.52 -5.48
CA VAL A 169 -11.57 10.13 -5.69
C VAL A 169 -10.78 10.01 -6.98
N CYS A 170 -9.65 9.33 -6.89
CA CYS A 170 -8.84 8.95 -8.05
C CYS A 170 -8.77 7.42 -8.10
N LEU A 171 -9.24 6.82 -9.19
CA LEU A 171 -9.19 5.38 -9.42
C LEU A 171 -7.99 5.06 -10.30
N SER A 172 -7.12 4.17 -9.82
CA SER A 172 -5.87 3.80 -10.46
C SER A 172 -5.93 2.36 -10.97
N ARG A 173 -5.51 2.13 -12.23
CA ARG A 173 -5.55 0.82 -12.86
C ARG A 173 -4.31 0.57 -13.71
N HIS A 174 -3.92 -0.70 -13.85
CA HIS A 174 -2.84 -1.17 -14.74
C HIS A 174 -1.43 -0.64 -14.42
N PHE A 175 -1.16 -0.32 -13.15
CA PHE A 175 0.18 0.13 -12.72
C PHE A 175 1.24 -0.98 -12.71
N GLN A 176 0.84 -2.25 -12.74
CA GLN A 176 1.75 -3.41 -12.72
C GLN A 176 2.70 -3.48 -13.93
N GLY A 177 2.32 -2.88 -15.07
CA GLY A 177 3.12 -2.83 -16.29
C GLY A 177 3.89 -1.52 -16.51
N LEU A 178 3.82 -0.57 -15.58
CA LEU A 178 4.50 0.72 -15.73
C LEU A 178 6.01 0.57 -15.48
N ASN A 179 6.78 0.86 -16.52
CA ASN A 179 8.23 0.94 -16.38
C ASN A 179 8.60 2.24 -15.66
N LYS A 180 9.47 2.14 -14.64
CA LYS A 180 9.95 3.30 -13.87
C LYS A 180 10.55 4.40 -14.76
N ALA A 181 11.19 4.03 -15.86
CA ALA A 181 11.75 4.96 -16.86
C ALA A 181 10.68 5.80 -17.61
N THR A 182 9.41 5.39 -17.55
CA THR A 182 8.29 6.11 -18.20
C THR A 182 7.64 7.14 -17.25
N LEU A 183 8.00 7.11 -15.98
CA LEU A 183 7.43 7.98 -14.94
C LEU A 183 8.21 9.30 -14.73
N PHE A 184 9.39 9.45 -15.40
CA PHE A 184 10.27 10.62 -15.27
C PHE A 184 10.67 11.18 -16.63
#